data_43f4743432d7fcde95ed8931f637e803
#
_entry.id   43f4743432d7fcde95ed8931f637e803
#
_cell.length_a   1.000
_cell.length_b   1.000
_cell.length_c   1.000
_cell.angle_alpha   90.00
_cell.angle_beta   90.00
_cell.angle_gamma   90.00
#
_symmetry.space_group_name_H-M   'P 1'
#
loop_
_entity.id
_entity.type
_entity.pdbx_description
1 polymer ?
#
loop_
_entity_poly.entity_id
_entity_poly.type
_entity_poly.pdbx_seq_one_letter_code
_entity_poly.pdbx_strand_id
1 'polypeptide(L)'
;MKENDHKDRLPEYRKIYIGSDHTGYAYADDLMKLLREKGYDVVDCIGKDRPTEDDYPDRAFSFYRKMQEEQKEGEAILLCGSGEGMCIVANKFPGIRAVEVGTIEEAQRAREHNGSNVLCLGSRELSREKIENIVLVWLDSGFSQEVRHKRRRDKIGLMERAGSIYDEKKSFYRKEYIIPAILTQDRFEAEHRLERMVGKVHWVQIDIADETFTKTKTFAPDDVQVHAWPFLFEAHLMVDNPIKYIEACRRSGYNRVVFHHEMKEESLAVIEKIHEAGMEAGIAIGPKTPLVVLDEYMQKVDSLLLVAVPPGKSGQTMDKDTLERMRILRKKAPRSLPIFVDGGVNEDNIQEVIHAGATGVCMGSALFQESDDTLLNRLQELLKK
;
A
#
# COMPACT_ATOMS: atom_id res chain seq x y z
N MET A 1 -14.66 -14.69 31.46
CA MET A 1 -13.31 -14.42 31.99
C MET A 1 -12.32 -15.20 31.14
N LYS A 2 -11.68 -14.56 30.17
CA LYS A 2 -10.46 -15.01 29.52
C LYS A 2 -9.49 -13.88 29.74
N GLU A 3 -8.53 -14.14 30.61
CA GLU A 3 -7.44 -13.25 30.95
C GLU A 3 -6.56 -12.95 29.74
N ASN A 4 -6.17 -11.69 29.67
CA ASN A 4 -5.28 -11.10 28.68
C ASN A 4 -3.91 -11.80 28.68
N ASP A 5 -3.64 -12.55 27.63
CA ASP A 5 -2.34 -13.18 27.34
C ASP A 5 -1.43 -12.24 26.51
N HIS A 6 -1.44 -10.96 26.84
CA HIS A 6 -0.60 -9.94 26.18
C HIS A 6 0.56 -9.40 27.05
N LYS A 7 0.82 -10.03 28.20
CA LYS A 7 1.83 -9.52 29.17
C LYS A 7 3.26 -10.03 29.01
N ASP A 8 3.55 -11.00 28.15
CA ASP A 8 4.87 -11.67 28.10
C ASP A 8 5.63 -11.57 26.77
N ARG A 9 5.45 -10.47 26.02
CA ARG A 9 6.41 -10.10 24.99
C ARG A 9 6.91 -8.69 25.27
N LEU A 10 7.88 -8.57 26.16
CA LEU A 10 8.84 -7.47 26.09
C LEU A 10 9.43 -7.53 24.67
N PRO A 11 9.25 -6.48 23.84
CA PRO A 11 9.82 -6.50 22.50
C PRO A 11 11.34 -6.43 22.68
N GLU A 12 11.99 -7.56 22.46
CA GLU A 12 13.43 -7.61 22.31
C GLU A 12 13.83 -6.52 21.31
N TYR A 13 14.48 -5.44 21.84
CA TYR A 13 15.21 -4.41 21.10
C TYR A 13 14.42 -3.45 20.19
N ARG A 14 13.31 -2.87 20.68
CA ARG A 14 12.79 -1.63 20.04
C ARG A 14 13.75 -0.48 20.35
N LYS A 15 14.42 0.05 19.32
CA LYS A 15 15.19 1.29 19.44
C LYS A 15 14.26 2.49 19.50
N ILE A 16 14.49 3.36 20.47
CA ILE A 16 13.76 4.62 20.63
C ILE A 16 14.75 5.76 20.45
N TYR A 17 14.57 6.55 19.41
CA TYR A 17 15.37 7.73 19.11
C TYR A 17 14.75 8.94 19.80
N ILE A 18 15.54 9.70 20.57
CA ILE A 18 15.05 10.90 21.24
C ILE A 18 15.82 12.12 20.74
N GLY A 19 15.06 13.06 20.14
CA GLY A 19 15.55 14.34 19.66
C GLY A 19 14.84 15.50 20.35
N SER A 20 15.52 16.63 20.48
CA SER A 20 14.94 17.84 21.07
C SER A 20 15.65 19.09 20.58
N ASP A 21 14.93 20.22 20.54
CA ASP A 21 15.54 21.54 20.53
C ASP A 21 15.85 22.04 21.97
N HIS A 22 16.38 23.26 22.08
CA HIS A 22 16.77 23.86 23.34
C HIS A 22 15.63 23.95 24.38
N THR A 23 14.37 23.97 23.95
CA THR A 23 13.23 24.12 24.87
C THR A 23 12.86 22.80 25.57
N GLY A 24 13.23 21.67 24.98
CA GLY A 24 12.86 20.34 25.48
C GLY A 24 13.98 19.52 26.09
N TYR A 25 15.23 20.01 26.17
CA TYR A 25 16.39 19.21 26.64
C TYR A 25 16.19 18.56 28.01
N ALA A 26 15.67 19.29 28.99
CA ALA A 26 15.46 18.76 30.33
C ALA A 26 14.37 17.65 30.34
N TYR A 27 13.34 17.79 29.53
CA TYR A 27 12.30 16.78 29.37
C TYR A 27 12.82 15.53 28.66
N ALA A 28 13.68 15.73 27.64
CA ALA A 28 14.32 14.63 26.91
C ALA A 28 15.24 13.81 27.81
N ASP A 29 16.02 14.45 28.71
CA ASP A 29 16.88 13.76 29.65
C ASP A 29 16.10 12.89 30.63
N ASP A 30 15.03 13.43 31.22
CA ASP A 30 14.15 12.69 32.12
C ASP A 30 13.51 11.50 31.40
N LEU A 31 13.02 11.73 30.17
CA LEU A 31 12.40 10.70 29.36
C LEU A 31 13.38 9.59 28.96
N MET A 32 14.60 9.95 28.54
CA MET A 32 15.65 8.97 28.23
C MET A 32 15.98 8.09 29.44
N LYS A 33 16.05 8.70 30.63
CA LYS A 33 16.27 7.96 31.86
C LYS A 33 15.12 6.99 32.16
N LEU A 34 13.86 7.46 32.11
CA LEU A 34 12.68 6.66 32.35
C LEU A 34 12.61 5.46 31.38
N LEU A 35 12.84 5.69 30.09
CA LEU A 35 12.74 4.63 29.10
C LEU A 35 13.85 3.58 29.25
N ARG A 36 15.08 3.99 29.59
CA ARG A 36 16.16 3.05 29.89
C ARG A 36 15.87 2.22 31.15
N GLU A 37 15.30 2.81 32.18
CA GLU A 37 14.85 2.09 33.38
C GLU A 37 13.76 1.07 33.09
N LYS A 38 12.94 1.33 32.06
CA LYS A 38 11.92 0.40 31.55
C LYS A 38 12.45 -0.65 30.55
N GLY A 39 13.76 -0.63 30.25
CA GLY A 39 14.41 -1.64 29.40
C GLY A 39 14.41 -1.33 27.89
N TYR A 40 14.03 -0.10 27.47
CA TYR A 40 14.14 0.29 26.06
C TYR A 40 15.59 0.60 25.66
N ASP A 41 15.96 0.29 24.41
CA ASP A 41 17.23 0.70 23.79
C ASP A 41 17.08 2.16 23.30
N VAL A 42 17.59 3.10 24.08
CA VAL A 42 17.39 4.54 23.85
C VAL A 42 18.62 5.18 23.22
N VAL A 43 18.43 5.74 22.03
CA VAL A 43 19.42 6.49 21.25
C VAL A 43 19.24 7.99 21.48
N ASP A 44 20.27 8.63 22.02
CA ASP A 44 20.33 10.09 22.16
C ASP A 44 20.69 10.74 20.82
N CYS A 45 19.73 11.48 20.23
CA CYS A 45 19.90 12.24 19.00
C CYS A 45 20.21 13.73 19.26
N ILE A 46 20.23 14.18 20.51
CA ILE A 46 20.53 15.57 20.89
C ILE A 46 22.03 15.79 20.90
N GLY A 47 22.77 14.82 21.45
CA GLY A 47 24.21 14.90 21.60
C GLY A 47 24.67 15.81 22.77
N LYS A 48 25.98 16.10 22.79
CA LYS A 48 26.62 16.90 23.84
C LYS A 48 26.53 18.40 23.63
N ASP A 49 26.36 18.82 22.36
CA ASP A 49 26.23 20.23 22.01
C ASP A 49 24.76 20.66 22.22
N ARG A 50 24.56 21.46 23.29
CA ARG A 50 23.24 21.90 23.74
C ARG A 50 23.24 23.42 23.92
N PRO A 51 23.18 24.17 22.81
CA PRO A 51 23.09 25.62 22.87
C PRO A 51 21.83 26.08 23.59
N THR A 52 21.83 27.29 24.11
CA THR A 52 20.67 27.93 24.75
C THR A 52 19.59 28.33 23.74
N GLU A 53 19.99 28.49 22.49
CA GLU A 53 19.11 28.77 21.36
C GLU A 53 19.57 27.95 20.16
N ASP A 54 18.66 27.30 19.49
CA ASP A 54 18.90 26.54 18.25
C ASP A 54 17.65 26.52 17.38
N ASP A 55 17.85 26.22 16.11
CA ASP A 55 16.77 26.07 15.15
C ASP A 55 16.27 24.62 15.15
N TYR A 56 15.01 24.43 15.52
CA TYR A 56 14.40 23.11 15.56
C TYR A 56 14.49 22.33 14.23
N PRO A 57 14.54 22.96 13.02
CA PRO A 57 14.73 22.20 11.77
C PRO A 57 16.07 21.46 11.72
N ASP A 58 17.14 22.08 12.21
CA ASP A 58 18.48 21.46 12.25
C ASP A 58 18.51 20.27 13.22
N ARG A 59 17.79 20.38 14.34
CA ARG A 59 17.65 19.28 15.31
C ARG A 59 16.82 18.13 14.74
N ALA A 60 15.74 18.41 14.04
CA ALA A 60 14.96 17.39 13.35
C ALA A 60 15.76 16.71 12.23
N PHE A 61 16.60 17.45 11.49
CA PHE A 61 17.50 16.87 10.50
C PHE A 61 18.57 15.99 11.13
N SER A 62 19.17 16.42 12.24
CA SER A 62 20.19 15.64 12.99
C SER A 62 19.62 14.33 13.50
N PHE A 63 18.39 14.34 14.04
CA PHE A 63 17.66 13.14 14.42
C PHE A 63 17.49 12.18 13.23
N TYR A 64 16.98 12.66 12.10
CA TYR A 64 16.75 11.82 10.93
C TYR A 64 18.06 11.21 10.40
N ARG A 65 19.12 12.00 10.30
CA ARG A 65 20.45 11.51 9.89
C ARG A 65 20.95 10.40 10.80
N LYS A 66 20.81 10.57 12.11
CA LYS A 66 21.21 9.55 13.09
C LYS A 66 20.45 8.24 12.92
N MET A 67 19.14 8.33 12.68
CA MET A 67 18.27 7.18 12.39
C MET A 67 18.69 6.46 11.09
N GLN A 68 19.08 7.20 10.04
CA GLN A 68 19.57 6.62 8.79
C GLN A 68 20.95 5.94 8.94
N GLU A 69 21.90 6.56 9.66
CA GLU A 69 23.23 6.02 9.89
C GLU A 69 23.19 4.64 10.55
N GLU A 70 22.22 4.40 11.39
CA GLU A 70 22.05 3.12 12.08
C GLU A 70 21.31 2.07 11.27
N GLN A 71 20.78 2.42 10.07
CA GLN A 71 20.05 1.55 9.14
C GLN A 71 18.98 0.67 9.81
N LYS A 72 18.33 1.18 10.86
CA LYS A 72 17.36 0.43 11.65
C LYS A 72 16.01 1.11 11.67
N GLU A 73 14.99 0.32 11.50
CA GLU A 73 13.64 0.73 11.84
C GLU A 73 13.55 0.97 13.35
N GLY A 74 12.90 2.05 13.74
CA GLY A 74 12.73 2.41 15.13
C GLY A 74 11.62 3.43 15.29
N GLU A 75 11.29 3.70 16.53
CA GLU A 75 10.34 4.74 16.92
C GLU A 75 11.11 5.95 17.43
N ALA A 76 10.55 7.13 17.25
CA ALA A 76 11.19 8.34 17.75
C ALA A 76 10.26 9.23 18.54
N ILE A 77 10.86 10.01 19.44
CA ILE A 77 10.18 11.02 20.24
C ILE A 77 10.95 12.32 20.07
N LEU A 78 10.24 13.35 19.61
CA LEU A 78 10.80 14.66 19.36
C LEU A 78 10.13 15.69 20.26
N LEU A 79 10.94 16.53 20.92
CA LEU A 79 10.47 17.56 21.83
C LEU A 79 10.89 18.94 21.33
N CYS A 80 9.94 19.89 21.29
CA CYS A 80 10.21 21.30 21.10
C CYS A 80 9.18 22.12 21.87
N GLY A 81 9.17 23.43 21.71
CA GLY A 81 8.28 24.29 22.47
C GLY A 81 6.80 23.89 22.41
N SER A 82 6.22 23.81 21.18
CA SER A 82 4.83 23.40 20.94
C SER A 82 4.68 21.96 20.45
N GLY A 83 5.74 21.29 20.01
CA GLY A 83 5.69 19.98 19.31
C GLY A 83 5.47 20.11 17.80
N GLU A 84 4.84 21.17 17.33
CA GLU A 84 4.43 21.36 15.93
C GLU A 84 5.61 21.51 14.97
N GLY A 85 6.57 22.36 15.27
CA GLY A 85 7.69 22.68 14.37
C GLY A 85 8.51 21.44 14.02
N MET A 86 8.92 20.66 15.00
CA MET A 86 9.64 19.41 14.77
C MET A 86 8.78 18.38 14.06
N CYS A 87 7.47 18.34 14.31
CA CYS A 87 6.53 17.46 13.59
C CYS A 87 6.46 17.80 12.09
N ILE A 88 6.35 19.09 11.75
CA ILE A 88 6.34 19.55 10.35
C ILE A 88 7.61 19.12 9.63
N VAL A 89 8.77 19.36 10.23
CA VAL A 89 10.06 19.02 9.62
C VAL A 89 10.25 17.50 9.51
N ALA A 90 9.94 16.76 10.57
CA ALA A 90 10.06 15.30 10.55
C ALA A 90 9.27 14.66 9.41
N ASN A 91 8.05 15.16 9.13
CA ASN A 91 7.23 14.68 8.02
C ASN A 91 7.75 15.07 6.61
N LYS A 92 8.88 15.78 6.49
CA LYS A 92 9.55 16.01 5.19
C LYS A 92 10.50 14.87 4.81
N PHE A 93 10.77 13.96 5.73
CA PHE A 93 11.68 12.84 5.51
C PHE A 93 10.92 11.56 5.15
N PRO A 94 11.38 10.82 4.12
CA PRO A 94 10.75 9.57 3.72
C PRO A 94 10.66 8.55 4.87
N GLY A 95 9.54 7.84 4.95
CA GLY A 95 9.28 6.82 5.97
C GLY A 95 8.86 7.38 7.34
N ILE A 96 8.86 8.68 7.53
CA ILE A 96 8.44 9.33 8.78
C ILE A 96 6.94 9.64 8.74
N ARG A 97 6.25 9.21 9.78
CA ARG A 97 4.85 9.54 10.07
C ARG A 97 4.79 10.16 11.46
N ALA A 98 5.20 11.43 11.52
CA ALA A 98 5.22 12.20 12.76
C ALA A 98 3.85 12.78 13.07
N VAL A 99 3.47 12.72 14.34
CA VAL A 99 2.24 13.32 14.86
C VAL A 99 2.56 14.14 16.10
N GLU A 100 1.98 15.31 16.20
CA GLU A 100 1.92 16.09 17.44
C GLU A 100 0.65 15.67 18.18
N VAL A 101 0.77 15.47 19.50
CA VAL A 101 -0.35 15.07 20.36
C VAL A 101 -0.29 15.77 21.72
N GLY A 102 -1.46 16.11 22.22
CA GLY A 102 -1.64 16.71 23.54
C GLY A 102 -2.33 15.82 24.57
N THR A 103 -2.84 14.63 24.15
CA THR A 103 -3.55 13.72 25.04
C THR A 103 -3.17 12.26 24.82
N ILE A 104 -3.50 11.43 25.81
CA ILE A 104 -3.26 9.98 25.78
C ILE A 104 -4.08 9.34 24.65
N GLU A 105 -5.33 9.77 24.48
CA GLU A 105 -6.25 9.25 23.47
C GLU A 105 -5.78 9.58 22.04
N GLU A 106 -5.17 10.74 21.85
CA GLU A 106 -4.56 11.12 20.58
C GLU A 106 -3.34 10.25 20.28
N ALA A 107 -2.50 10.01 21.27
CA ALA A 107 -1.32 9.15 21.16
C ALA A 107 -1.71 7.72 20.75
N GLN A 108 -2.72 7.15 21.39
CA GLN A 108 -3.24 5.84 21.06
C GLN A 108 -3.77 5.80 19.61
N ARG A 109 -4.64 6.75 19.24
CA ARG A 109 -5.19 6.82 17.88
C ARG A 109 -4.12 7.04 16.81
N ALA A 110 -3.07 7.81 17.12
CA ALA A 110 -1.95 8.03 16.21
C ALA A 110 -1.23 6.73 15.83
N ARG A 111 -1.07 5.84 16.79
CA ARG A 111 -0.51 4.49 16.55
C ARG A 111 -1.50 3.59 15.85
N GLU A 112 -2.69 3.43 16.41
CA GLU A 112 -3.69 2.47 15.94
C GLU A 112 -4.18 2.79 14.52
N HIS A 113 -4.45 4.06 14.21
CA HIS A 113 -5.08 4.42 12.93
C HIS A 113 -4.08 4.81 11.85
N ASN A 114 -2.98 5.48 12.23
CA ASN A 114 -2.03 6.06 11.26
C ASN A 114 -0.67 5.33 11.23
N GLY A 115 -0.43 4.43 12.19
CA GLY A 115 0.86 3.76 12.33
C GLY A 115 1.99 4.76 12.50
N SER A 116 1.78 5.84 13.31
CA SER A 116 2.81 6.84 13.55
C SER A 116 4.06 6.18 14.13
N ASN A 117 5.23 6.55 13.60
CA ASN A 117 6.52 6.09 14.08
C ASN A 117 7.36 7.21 14.72
N VAL A 118 6.86 8.44 14.69
CA VAL A 118 7.46 9.59 15.38
C VAL A 118 6.37 10.32 16.16
N LEU A 119 6.63 10.53 17.45
CA LEU A 119 5.78 11.28 18.36
C LEU A 119 6.41 12.63 18.66
N CYS A 120 5.69 13.72 18.44
CA CYS A 120 6.14 15.08 18.71
C CYS A 120 5.35 15.67 19.89
N LEU A 121 6.06 16.28 20.83
CA LEU A 121 5.50 16.76 22.09
C LEU A 121 5.95 18.19 22.42
N GLY A 122 5.02 19.00 22.89
CA GLY A 122 5.26 20.37 23.31
C GLY A 122 5.75 20.48 24.77
N SER A 123 7.01 20.83 24.98
CA SER A 123 7.58 20.97 26.32
C SER A 123 7.07 22.18 27.09
N ARG A 124 6.48 23.18 26.39
CA ARG A 124 5.83 24.34 27.01
C ARG A 124 4.35 24.12 27.28
N GLU A 125 3.73 23.16 26.59
CA GLU A 125 2.31 22.88 26.63
C GLU A 125 1.93 21.75 27.58
N LEU A 126 2.87 20.83 27.82
CA LEU A 126 2.63 19.61 28.57
C LEU A 126 3.51 19.53 29.83
N SER A 127 2.92 19.05 30.93
CA SER A 127 3.70 18.69 32.11
C SER A 127 4.54 17.42 31.86
N ARG A 128 5.60 17.25 32.65
CA ARG A 128 6.47 16.04 32.57
C ARG A 128 5.66 14.76 32.73
N GLU A 129 4.81 14.68 33.73
CA GLU A 129 3.95 13.53 34.00
C GLU A 129 3.06 13.21 32.79
N LYS A 130 2.51 14.24 32.15
CA LYS A 130 1.66 14.07 30.98
C LYS A 130 2.45 13.56 29.79
N ILE A 131 3.66 14.09 29.55
CA ILE A 131 4.58 13.61 28.51
C ILE A 131 4.90 12.12 28.72
N GLU A 132 5.29 11.73 29.94
CA GLU A 132 5.60 10.35 30.27
C GLU A 132 4.43 9.41 30.01
N ASN A 133 3.23 9.77 30.44
CA ASN A 133 2.03 8.95 30.24
C ASN A 133 1.66 8.83 28.74
N ILE A 134 1.74 9.92 27.99
CA ILE A 134 1.50 9.94 26.54
C ILE A 134 2.48 9.02 25.82
N VAL A 135 3.78 9.13 26.14
CA VAL A 135 4.84 8.32 25.54
C VAL A 135 4.64 6.83 25.82
N LEU A 136 4.35 6.47 27.06
CA LEU A 136 4.17 5.07 27.43
C LEU A 136 2.98 4.44 26.73
N VAL A 137 1.86 5.15 26.66
CA VAL A 137 0.67 4.65 25.94
C VAL A 137 0.96 4.55 24.43
N TRP A 138 1.65 5.53 23.85
CA TRP A 138 2.01 5.49 22.44
C TRP A 138 2.93 4.30 22.11
N LEU A 139 3.92 4.00 22.94
CA LEU A 139 4.83 2.86 22.79
C LEU A 139 4.13 1.52 22.99
N ASP A 140 3.15 1.44 23.88
CA ASP A 140 2.37 0.21 24.15
C ASP A 140 1.27 -0.05 23.12
N SER A 141 0.87 0.98 22.38
CA SER A 141 -0.16 0.88 21.35
C SER A 141 0.37 0.25 20.06
N GLY A 142 -0.36 -0.70 19.49
CA GLY A 142 -0.06 -1.34 18.22
C GLY A 142 -0.78 -0.67 17.05
N PHE A 143 -0.28 -0.87 15.83
CA PHE A 143 -1.02 -0.48 14.63
C PHE A 143 -2.22 -1.40 14.43
N SER A 144 -3.39 -0.83 14.19
CA SER A 144 -4.63 -1.56 13.92
C SER A 144 -4.49 -2.39 12.64
N GLN A 145 -4.96 -3.63 12.71
CA GLN A 145 -5.03 -4.50 11.53
C GLN A 145 -6.23 -4.20 10.64
N GLU A 146 -7.04 -3.17 10.98
CA GLU A 146 -8.15 -2.78 10.13
C GLU A 146 -7.67 -2.33 8.76
N VAL A 147 -8.31 -2.88 7.74
CA VAL A 147 -8.01 -2.68 6.32
C VAL A 147 -7.93 -1.23 5.91
N ARG A 148 -8.91 -0.43 6.36
CA ARG A 148 -8.94 1.00 6.03
C ARG A 148 -7.71 1.73 6.55
N HIS A 149 -7.16 1.34 7.73
CA HIS A 149 -5.98 1.97 8.32
C HIS A 149 -4.73 1.54 7.57
N LYS A 150 -4.57 0.23 7.31
CA LYS A 150 -3.47 -0.30 6.50
C LYS A 150 -3.42 0.38 5.12
N ARG A 151 -4.54 0.37 4.39
CA ARG A 151 -4.65 0.98 3.06
C ARG A 151 -4.24 2.46 3.06
N ARG A 152 -4.68 3.25 4.06
CA ARG A 152 -4.35 4.68 4.17
C ARG A 152 -2.87 4.89 4.43
N ARG A 153 -2.28 4.14 5.35
CA ARG A 153 -0.84 4.18 5.64
C ARG A 153 -0.02 3.81 4.41
N ASP A 154 -0.38 2.75 3.71
CA ASP A 154 0.33 2.28 2.51
C ASP A 154 0.27 3.34 1.39
N LYS A 155 -0.84 4.07 1.26
CA LYS A 155 -0.95 5.22 0.34
C LYS A 155 0.01 6.37 0.70
N ILE A 156 0.24 6.65 1.99
CA ILE A 156 1.24 7.65 2.41
C ILE A 156 2.63 7.21 1.94
N GLY A 157 3.01 5.95 2.15
CA GLY A 157 4.28 5.42 1.68
C GLY A 157 4.45 5.46 0.14
N LEU A 158 3.35 5.29 -0.60
CA LEU A 158 3.37 5.49 -2.06
C LEU A 158 3.63 6.95 -2.44
N MET A 159 3.02 7.91 -1.74
CA MET A 159 3.25 9.36 -1.96
C MET A 159 4.71 9.73 -1.75
N GLU A 160 5.33 9.22 -0.71
CA GLU A 160 6.74 9.45 -0.41
C GLU A 160 7.67 8.91 -1.52
N ARG A 161 7.42 7.68 -1.98
CA ARG A 161 8.22 7.05 -3.04
C ARG A 161 8.04 7.70 -4.40
N ALA A 162 6.84 8.23 -4.67
CA ALA A 162 6.56 8.97 -5.90
C ALA A 162 7.35 10.29 -5.99
N GLY A 163 7.95 10.76 -4.87
CA GLY A 163 8.78 11.96 -4.81
C GLY A 163 8.07 13.20 -5.34
N SER A 164 8.79 14.08 -6.02
CA SER A 164 8.25 15.31 -6.64
C SER A 164 7.25 15.07 -7.80
N ILE A 165 6.88 13.82 -8.07
CA ILE A 165 5.81 13.46 -9.03
C ILE A 165 4.42 13.72 -8.43
N TYR A 166 4.31 14.16 -7.19
CA TYR A 166 3.05 14.67 -6.65
C TYR A 166 2.73 16.03 -7.31
N ASP A 167 2.29 15.94 -8.55
CA ASP A 167 1.59 16.99 -9.26
C ASP A 167 0.12 16.91 -8.84
N GLU A 168 -0.45 17.98 -8.28
CA GLU A 168 -1.87 18.04 -7.90
C GLU A 168 -2.81 17.68 -9.08
N LYS A 169 -2.34 17.89 -10.32
CA LYS A 169 -3.00 17.42 -11.54
C LYS A 169 -2.87 15.90 -11.77
N LYS A 170 -1.99 15.22 -11.02
CA LYS A 170 -1.79 13.76 -11.03
C LYS A 170 -2.22 13.16 -9.69
N SER A 171 -3.45 13.43 -9.26
CA SER A 171 -3.98 12.89 -8.01
C SER A 171 -3.90 11.36 -7.98
N PHE A 172 -3.76 10.78 -6.79
CA PHE A 172 -3.86 9.33 -6.52
C PHE A 172 -5.13 8.66 -7.07
N TYR A 173 -6.10 9.46 -7.49
CA TYR A 173 -7.32 9.07 -8.16
C TYR A 173 -7.26 9.27 -9.67
N ARG A 174 -6.07 9.57 -10.24
CA ARG A 174 -5.95 9.54 -11.69
C ARG A 174 -6.26 8.12 -12.11
N LYS A 175 -7.22 8.00 -13.02
CA LYS A 175 -7.51 6.76 -13.72
C LYS A 175 -6.18 6.16 -14.18
N GLU A 176 -5.68 5.12 -13.51
CA GLU A 176 -4.61 4.33 -14.07
C GLU A 176 -5.20 3.58 -15.24
N TYR A 177 -4.86 4.04 -16.42
CA TYR A 177 -5.32 3.38 -17.63
C TYR A 177 -4.56 2.09 -17.90
N ILE A 178 -3.37 1.91 -17.33
CA ILE A 178 -2.50 0.76 -17.60
C ILE A 178 -2.03 0.14 -16.28
N ILE A 179 -2.37 -1.13 -16.11
CA ILE A 179 -1.89 -2.00 -15.03
C ILE A 179 -1.00 -3.06 -15.67
N PRO A 180 0.33 -3.03 -15.49
CA PRO A 180 1.20 -4.11 -15.95
C PRO A 180 0.79 -5.44 -15.32
N ALA A 181 0.57 -6.47 -16.15
CA ALA A 181 0.22 -7.82 -15.72
C ALA A 181 1.42 -8.76 -15.90
N ILE A 182 1.81 -9.42 -14.82
CA ILE A 182 2.96 -10.32 -14.77
C ILE A 182 2.48 -11.77 -14.71
N LEU A 183 2.59 -12.46 -15.84
CA LEU A 183 2.32 -13.88 -16.00
C LEU A 183 3.66 -14.59 -16.27
N THR A 184 4.24 -15.22 -15.27
CA THR A 184 5.48 -16.01 -15.39
C THR A 184 5.61 -17.00 -14.23
N GLN A 185 6.48 -18.01 -14.40
CA GLN A 185 6.90 -18.94 -13.33
C GLN A 185 8.30 -18.59 -12.81
N ASP A 186 9.02 -17.71 -13.50
CA ASP A 186 10.37 -17.32 -13.17
C ASP A 186 10.37 -16.08 -12.28
N ARG A 187 10.84 -16.25 -11.06
CA ARG A 187 10.94 -15.18 -10.07
C ARG A 187 11.86 -14.04 -10.54
N PHE A 188 12.99 -14.36 -11.17
CA PHE A 188 13.92 -13.33 -11.64
C PHE A 188 13.30 -12.51 -12.77
N GLU A 189 12.55 -13.16 -13.66
CA GLU A 189 11.79 -12.45 -14.68
C GLU A 189 10.73 -11.53 -14.08
N ALA A 190 10.00 -12.00 -13.05
CA ALA A 190 9.01 -11.18 -12.35
C ALA A 190 9.66 -9.96 -11.69
N GLU A 191 10.74 -10.15 -10.93
CA GLU A 191 11.48 -9.09 -10.27
C GLU A 191 12.03 -8.08 -11.29
N HIS A 192 12.61 -8.53 -12.40
CA HIS A 192 13.11 -7.66 -13.47
C HIS A 192 11.97 -6.82 -14.11
N ARG A 193 10.80 -7.42 -14.33
CA ARG A 193 9.62 -6.68 -14.83
C ARG A 193 9.13 -5.63 -13.81
N LEU A 194 9.15 -5.97 -12.52
CA LEU A 194 8.80 -5.03 -11.44
C LEU A 194 9.77 -3.86 -11.38
N GLU A 195 11.08 -4.10 -11.45
CA GLU A 195 12.11 -3.06 -11.45
C GLU A 195 11.87 -2.03 -12.57
N ARG A 196 11.54 -2.50 -13.76
CA ARG A 196 11.23 -1.63 -14.91
C ARG A 196 10.04 -0.71 -14.68
N MET A 197 9.09 -1.10 -13.83
CA MET A 197 7.85 -0.35 -13.56
C MET A 197 7.99 0.67 -12.43
N VAL A 198 9.08 0.64 -11.66
CA VAL A 198 9.29 1.56 -10.52
C VAL A 198 9.23 3.02 -10.97
N GLY A 199 8.39 3.81 -10.29
CA GLY A 199 8.17 5.23 -10.57
C GLY A 199 7.31 5.54 -11.81
N LYS A 200 6.77 4.53 -12.51
CA LYS A 200 6.02 4.69 -13.76
C LYS A 200 4.54 4.33 -13.62
N VAL A 201 4.22 3.40 -12.73
CA VAL A 201 2.86 2.92 -12.45
C VAL A 201 2.65 2.79 -10.94
N HIS A 202 1.38 2.76 -10.51
CA HIS A 202 1.04 2.57 -9.10
C HIS A 202 0.50 1.17 -8.82
N TRP A 203 -0.16 0.56 -9.81
CA TRP A 203 -0.71 -0.78 -9.72
C TRP A 203 0.07 -1.75 -10.58
N VAL A 204 0.22 -2.98 -10.07
CA VAL A 204 0.74 -4.11 -10.82
C VAL A 204 -0.15 -5.32 -10.53
N GLN A 205 -0.52 -6.05 -11.58
CA GLN A 205 -1.23 -7.32 -11.49
C GLN A 205 -0.22 -8.47 -11.49
N ILE A 206 -0.38 -9.40 -10.55
CA ILE A 206 0.31 -10.69 -10.55
C ILE A 206 -0.72 -11.77 -10.90
N ASP A 207 -0.47 -12.46 -12.00
CA ASP A 207 -1.31 -13.56 -12.46
C ASP A 207 -0.94 -14.86 -11.72
N ILE A 208 -1.90 -15.41 -10.98
CA ILE A 208 -1.73 -16.61 -10.16
C ILE A 208 -2.59 -17.73 -10.74
N ALA A 209 -1.93 -18.81 -11.14
CA ALA A 209 -2.56 -19.99 -11.73
C ALA A 209 -1.94 -21.28 -11.18
N ASP A 210 -2.77 -22.30 -10.93
CA ASP A 210 -2.38 -23.57 -10.29
C ASP A 210 -2.78 -24.81 -11.11
N GLU A 211 -2.99 -24.65 -12.40
CA GLU A 211 -3.41 -25.70 -13.35
C GLU A 211 -4.84 -26.22 -13.14
N THR A 212 -5.60 -25.71 -12.16
CA THR A 212 -6.99 -26.18 -11.93
C THR A 212 -8.00 -25.49 -12.83
N PHE A 213 -7.91 -24.18 -12.99
CA PHE A 213 -8.79 -23.36 -13.83
C PHE A 213 -8.26 -23.20 -15.27
N THR A 214 -6.95 -23.09 -15.41
CA THR A 214 -6.24 -23.02 -16.69
C THR A 214 -5.21 -24.15 -16.78
N LYS A 215 -4.54 -24.32 -17.93
CA LYS A 215 -3.41 -25.25 -18.07
C LYS A 215 -2.07 -24.63 -17.70
N THR A 216 -2.09 -23.45 -17.10
CA THR A 216 -0.91 -22.68 -16.74
C THR A 216 -0.66 -22.81 -15.26
N LYS A 217 0.61 -22.82 -14.89
CA LYS A 217 1.08 -22.70 -13.53
C LYS A 217 1.93 -21.43 -13.43
N THR A 218 1.78 -20.69 -12.34
CA THR A 218 2.62 -19.54 -12.01
C THR A 218 3.04 -19.59 -10.55
N PHE A 219 3.42 -18.47 -9.97
CA PHE A 219 3.73 -18.37 -8.55
C PHE A 219 2.51 -18.65 -7.65
N ALA A 220 2.79 -19.04 -6.40
CA ALA A 220 1.85 -18.79 -5.32
C ALA A 220 1.97 -17.33 -4.82
N PRO A 221 0.93 -16.77 -4.17
CA PRO A 221 1.01 -15.41 -3.65
C PRO A 221 2.20 -15.12 -2.74
N ASP A 222 2.63 -16.10 -1.96
CA ASP A 222 3.76 -16.00 -1.02
C ASP A 222 5.14 -15.99 -1.71
N ASP A 223 5.22 -16.39 -2.98
CA ASP A 223 6.49 -16.47 -3.71
C ASP A 223 7.01 -15.09 -4.14
N VAL A 224 6.11 -14.10 -4.25
CA VAL A 224 6.44 -12.71 -4.60
C VAL A 224 6.33 -11.85 -3.36
N GLN A 225 7.45 -11.26 -2.93
CA GLN A 225 7.46 -10.34 -1.78
C GLN A 225 6.93 -8.96 -2.20
N VAL A 226 5.61 -8.87 -2.44
CA VAL A 226 4.99 -7.64 -2.98
C VAL A 226 5.16 -6.43 -2.07
N HIS A 227 5.28 -6.62 -0.75
CA HIS A 227 5.52 -5.53 0.20
C HIS A 227 6.91 -4.86 0.07
N ALA A 228 7.85 -5.51 -0.63
CA ALA A 228 9.18 -4.94 -0.89
C ALA A 228 9.17 -3.90 -2.02
N TRP A 229 8.08 -3.79 -2.77
CA TRP A 229 7.96 -2.95 -3.96
C TRP A 229 7.04 -1.74 -3.74
N PRO A 230 7.30 -0.62 -4.43
CA PRO A 230 6.53 0.61 -4.28
C PRO A 230 5.21 0.61 -5.09
N PHE A 231 4.50 -0.50 -5.13
CA PHE A 231 3.26 -0.65 -5.89
C PHE A 231 2.08 -1.03 -4.99
N LEU A 232 0.88 -0.75 -5.46
CA LEU A 232 -0.32 -1.47 -5.07
C LEU A 232 -0.41 -2.74 -5.92
N PHE A 233 -0.66 -3.88 -5.30
CA PHE A 233 -0.69 -5.15 -6.00
C PHE A 233 -2.09 -5.73 -6.07
N GLU A 234 -2.40 -6.25 -7.25
CA GLU A 234 -3.58 -7.03 -7.53
C GLU A 234 -3.18 -8.49 -7.78
N ALA A 235 -3.78 -9.42 -7.06
CA ALA A 235 -3.66 -10.84 -7.35
C ALA A 235 -4.82 -11.25 -8.27
N HIS A 236 -4.54 -11.61 -9.51
CA HIS A 236 -5.52 -12.16 -10.44
C HIS A 236 -5.48 -13.69 -10.35
N LEU A 237 -6.47 -14.25 -9.66
CA LEU A 237 -6.55 -15.67 -9.36
C LEU A 237 -7.27 -16.44 -10.47
N MET A 238 -6.52 -17.14 -11.29
CA MET A 238 -6.98 -18.09 -12.31
C MET A 238 -6.96 -19.51 -11.73
N VAL A 239 -7.76 -19.74 -10.68
CA VAL A 239 -7.81 -20.99 -9.91
C VAL A 239 -9.26 -21.41 -9.64
N ASP A 240 -9.53 -22.70 -9.47
CA ASP A 240 -10.88 -23.21 -9.18
C ASP A 240 -11.33 -22.95 -7.73
N ASN A 241 -10.36 -22.79 -6.81
CA ASN A 241 -10.63 -22.55 -5.37
C ASN A 241 -9.87 -21.31 -4.88
N PRO A 242 -10.36 -20.07 -5.13
CA PRO A 242 -9.70 -18.84 -4.73
C PRO A 242 -9.64 -18.62 -3.21
N ILE A 243 -10.58 -19.15 -2.42
CA ILE A 243 -10.59 -19.01 -0.95
C ILE A 243 -9.29 -19.52 -0.35
N LYS A 244 -8.73 -20.59 -0.90
CA LYS A 244 -7.46 -21.18 -0.47
C LYS A 244 -6.28 -20.19 -0.50
N TYR A 245 -6.32 -19.20 -1.41
CA TYR A 245 -5.23 -18.27 -1.65
C TYR A 245 -5.40 -16.92 -0.93
N ILE A 246 -6.60 -16.60 -0.43
CA ILE A 246 -6.90 -15.28 0.15
C ILE A 246 -5.99 -14.96 1.33
N GLU A 247 -5.76 -15.91 2.24
CA GLU A 247 -4.89 -15.67 3.41
C GLU A 247 -3.43 -15.49 2.99
N ALA A 248 -2.95 -16.22 1.98
CA ALA A 248 -1.62 -16.03 1.41
C ALA A 248 -1.48 -14.64 0.76
N CYS A 249 -2.47 -14.20 -0.02
CA CYS A 249 -2.50 -12.83 -0.58
C CYS A 249 -2.47 -11.77 0.52
N ARG A 250 -3.24 -11.95 1.60
CA ARG A 250 -3.25 -11.04 2.74
C ARG A 250 -1.87 -10.93 3.40
N ARG A 251 -1.23 -12.06 3.71
CA ARG A 251 0.10 -12.10 4.34
C ARG A 251 1.17 -11.46 3.46
N SER A 252 1.13 -11.73 2.16
CA SER A 252 2.09 -11.16 1.19
C SER A 252 1.90 -9.68 0.95
N GLY A 253 0.73 -9.09 1.31
CA GLY A 253 0.48 -7.66 1.23
C GLY A 253 -0.23 -7.20 -0.03
N TYR A 254 -0.93 -8.08 -0.74
CA TYR A 254 -1.80 -7.68 -1.84
C TYR A 254 -2.91 -6.73 -1.39
N ASN A 255 -3.26 -5.78 -2.24
CA ASN A 255 -4.28 -4.77 -1.98
C ASN A 255 -5.64 -5.17 -2.54
N ARG A 256 -5.64 -5.91 -3.64
CA ARG A 256 -6.84 -6.41 -4.32
C ARG A 256 -6.66 -7.88 -4.70
N VAL A 257 -7.75 -8.63 -4.65
CA VAL A 257 -7.84 -9.97 -5.21
C VAL A 257 -8.94 -9.98 -6.26
N VAL A 258 -8.59 -10.34 -7.49
CA VAL A 258 -9.54 -10.54 -8.59
C VAL A 258 -9.65 -12.04 -8.85
N PHE A 259 -10.87 -12.56 -8.86
CA PHE A 259 -11.15 -13.97 -9.10
C PHE A 259 -12.16 -14.14 -10.24
N HIS A 260 -12.18 -15.28 -10.88
CA HIS A 260 -13.10 -15.58 -11.97
C HIS A 260 -14.46 -16.06 -11.46
N HIS A 261 -15.54 -15.51 -12.01
CA HIS A 261 -16.90 -15.99 -11.75
C HIS A 261 -17.10 -17.48 -12.14
N GLU A 262 -16.39 -17.93 -13.16
CA GLU A 262 -16.47 -19.29 -13.71
C GLU A 262 -15.80 -20.38 -12.86
N MET A 263 -15.19 -20.02 -11.73
CA MET A 263 -14.61 -20.95 -10.78
C MET A 263 -15.66 -21.87 -10.14
N LYS A 264 -15.24 -22.84 -9.37
CA LYS A 264 -16.12 -23.83 -8.72
C LYS A 264 -16.79 -23.36 -7.44
N GLU A 265 -16.23 -22.33 -6.79
CA GLU A 265 -16.78 -21.80 -5.55
C GLU A 265 -17.86 -20.73 -5.79
N GLU A 266 -18.67 -20.50 -4.77
CA GLU A 266 -19.74 -19.51 -4.84
C GLU A 266 -19.15 -18.10 -4.71
N SER A 267 -19.42 -17.22 -5.71
CA SER A 267 -18.79 -15.90 -5.84
C SER A 267 -19.02 -14.99 -4.63
N LEU A 268 -20.19 -15.03 -4.00
CA LEU A 268 -20.49 -14.20 -2.82
C LEU A 268 -19.61 -14.59 -1.61
N ALA A 269 -19.42 -15.88 -1.38
CA ALA A 269 -18.55 -16.36 -0.31
C ALA A 269 -17.10 -15.93 -0.50
N VAL A 270 -16.63 -15.92 -1.76
CA VAL A 270 -15.28 -15.42 -2.10
C VAL A 270 -15.16 -13.92 -1.86
N ILE A 271 -16.13 -13.11 -2.30
CA ILE A 271 -16.17 -11.66 -2.07
C ILE A 271 -16.12 -11.35 -0.56
N GLU A 272 -16.99 -11.99 0.22
CA GLU A 272 -17.03 -11.80 1.68
C GLU A 272 -15.68 -12.16 2.31
N LYS A 273 -15.07 -13.28 1.89
CA LYS A 273 -13.79 -13.72 2.43
C LYS A 273 -12.64 -12.77 2.10
N ILE A 274 -12.63 -12.19 0.90
CA ILE A 274 -11.64 -11.16 0.50
C ILE A 274 -11.81 -9.90 1.36
N HIS A 275 -13.05 -9.44 1.56
CA HIS A 275 -13.34 -8.27 2.39
C HIS A 275 -13.00 -8.51 3.87
N GLU A 276 -13.31 -9.69 4.43
CA GLU A 276 -12.90 -10.09 5.79
C GLU A 276 -11.38 -10.05 5.97
N ALA A 277 -10.66 -10.49 4.93
CA ALA A 277 -9.18 -10.44 4.91
C ALA A 277 -8.63 -9.04 4.68
N GLY A 278 -9.51 -8.08 4.36
CA GLY A 278 -9.17 -6.71 4.28
C GLY A 278 -8.61 -6.21 2.98
N MET A 279 -8.88 -6.88 1.93
CA MET A 279 -8.50 -6.52 0.57
C MET A 279 -9.71 -6.07 -0.24
N GLU A 280 -9.47 -5.36 -1.33
CA GLU A 280 -10.50 -5.07 -2.33
C GLU A 280 -10.85 -6.35 -3.10
N ALA A 281 -12.14 -6.58 -3.34
CA ALA A 281 -12.62 -7.73 -4.12
C ALA A 281 -12.92 -7.31 -5.56
N GLY A 282 -12.27 -7.94 -6.52
CA GLY A 282 -12.59 -7.84 -7.93
C GLY A 282 -13.17 -9.14 -8.48
N ILE A 283 -14.15 -9.06 -9.39
CA ILE A 283 -14.68 -10.22 -10.08
C ILE A 283 -14.37 -10.15 -11.58
N ALA A 284 -13.83 -11.22 -12.12
CA ALA A 284 -13.50 -11.39 -13.52
C ALA A 284 -14.52 -12.27 -14.25
N ILE A 285 -14.78 -11.97 -15.52
CA ILE A 285 -15.51 -12.85 -16.42
C ILE A 285 -14.77 -13.02 -17.74
N GLY A 286 -14.80 -14.23 -18.28
CA GLY A 286 -14.23 -14.57 -19.57
C GLY A 286 -15.07 -14.09 -20.77
N PRO A 287 -14.53 -14.21 -22.00
CA PRO A 287 -15.14 -13.65 -23.19
C PRO A 287 -16.51 -14.26 -23.54
N LYS A 288 -16.78 -15.48 -23.10
CA LYS A 288 -18.03 -16.20 -23.39
C LYS A 288 -19.09 -16.13 -22.30
N THR A 289 -18.72 -15.65 -21.12
CA THR A 289 -19.63 -15.57 -19.96
C THR A 289 -20.64 -14.43 -20.15
N PRO A 290 -21.94 -14.67 -20.01
CA PRO A 290 -22.95 -13.63 -20.15
C PRO A 290 -22.78 -12.52 -19.12
N LEU A 291 -22.91 -11.25 -19.56
CA LEU A 291 -22.74 -10.08 -18.66
C LEU A 291 -23.75 -10.03 -17.51
N VAL A 292 -24.92 -10.67 -17.67
CA VAL A 292 -25.98 -10.69 -16.67
C VAL A 292 -25.54 -11.32 -15.34
N VAL A 293 -24.56 -12.21 -15.36
CA VAL A 293 -24.04 -12.82 -14.14
C VAL A 293 -23.42 -11.81 -13.17
N LEU A 294 -22.98 -10.65 -13.67
CA LEU A 294 -22.41 -9.59 -12.85
C LEU A 294 -23.45 -8.73 -12.14
N ASP A 295 -24.71 -8.77 -12.54
CA ASP A 295 -25.77 -7.89 -12.00
C ASP A 295 -25.92 -8.04 -10.47
N GLU A 296 -25.71 -9.23 -9.94
CA GLU A 296 -25.76 -9.52 -8.52
C GLU A 296 -24.59 -8.97 -7.71
N TYR A 297 -23.43 -8.78 -8.36
CA TYR A 297 -22.17 -8.46 -7.70
C TYR A 297 -21.78 -6.98 -7.78
N MET A 298 -22.37 -6.21 -8.70
CA MET A 298 -21.95 -4.81 -8.97
C MET A 298 -21.96 -3.86 -7.76
N GLN A 299 -22.77 -4.16 -6.73
CA GLN A 299 -22.83 -3.38 -5.49
C GLN A 299 -21.97 -3.97 -4.37
N LYS A 300 -21.36 -5.12 -4.62
CA LYS A 300 -20.64 -5.90 -3.62
C LYS A 300 -19.14 -6.00 -3.87
N VAL A 301 -18.71 -5.66 -5.09
CA VAL A 301 -17.29 -5.71 -5.50
C VAL A 301 -16.71 -4.32 -5.64
N ASP A 302 -15.39 -4.23 -5.54
CA ASP A 302 -14.62 -2.99 -5.68
C ASP A 302 -14.14 -2.78 -7.14
N SER A 303 -14.13 -3.82 -7.97
CA SER A 303 -13.80 -3.73 -9.40
C SER A 303 -14.39 -4.88 -10.23
N LEU A 304 -14.51 -4.63 -11.54
CA LEU A 304 -14.85 -5.65 -12.53
C LEU A 304 -13.68 -5.83 -13.51
N LEU A 305 -13.39 -7.07 -13.89
CA LEU A 305 -12.42 -7.40 -14.91
C LEU A 305 -13.08 -8.14 -16.07
N LEU A 306 -13.12 -7.53 -17.25
CA LEU A 306 -13.55 -8.17 -18.47
C LEU A 306 -12.34 -8.81 -19.15
N VAL A 307 -12.20 -10.13 -19.04
CA VAL A 307 -11.12 -10.87 -19.67
C VAL A 307 -11.47 -11.08 -21.15
N ALA A 308 -10.63 -10.54 -22.01
CA ALA A 308 -10.89 -10.45 -23.46
C ALA A 308 -10.29 -11.59 -24.28
N VAL A 309 -9.66 -12.56 -23.61
CA VAL A 309 -9.03 -13.74 -24.21
C VAL A 309 -9.26 -14.96 -23.30
N PRO A 310 -9.12 -16.19 -23.79
CA PRO A 310 -9.04 -17.34 -22.89
C PRO A 310 -7.93 -17.17 -21.86
N PRO A 311 -8.20 -17.28 -20.54
CA PRO A 311 -7.23 -17.01 -19.49
C PRO A 311 -6.04 -17.98 -19.51
N GLY A 312 -4.89 -17.55 -18.95
CA GLY A 312 -3.71 -18.37 -18.72
C GLY A 312 -2.66 -18.38 -19.84
N LYS A 313 -2.80 -17.57 -20.90
CA LYS A 313 -1.79 -17.46 -21.97
C LYS A 313 -1.59 -16.00 -22.37
N SER A 314 -0.33 -15.63 -22.51
CA SER A 314 0.07 -14.31 -23.04
C SER A 314 0.02 -14.24 -24.58
N GLY A 315 -0.03 -13.02 -25.13
CA GLY A 315 0.14 -12.75 -26.56
C GLY A 315 -1.04 -13.11 -27.45
N GLN A 316 -2.24 -13.26 -26.89
CA GLN A 316 -3.46 -13.55 -27.64
C GLN A 316 -4.10 -12.27 -28.19
N THR A 317 -4.86 -12.40 -29.27
CA THR A 317 -5.64 -11.30 -29.84
C THR A 317 -6.95 -11.14 -29.07
N MET A 318 -7.33 -9.90 -28.77
CA MET A 318 -8.58 -9.54 -28.09
C MET A 318 -9.80 -10.11 -28.86
N ASP A 319 -10.74 -10.69 -28.13
CA ASP A 319 -12.00 -11.17 -28.71
C ASP A 319 -12.77 -9.98 -29.31
N LYS A 320 -13.34 -10.19 -30.52
CA LYS A 320 -13.99 -9.16 -31.31
C LYS A 320 -15.20 -8.51 -30.62
N ASP A 321 -15.88 -9.25 -29.75
CA ASP A 321 -17.07 -8.77 -29.05
C ASP A 321 -16.76 -7.96 -27.80
N THR A 322 -15.47 -7.89 -27.40
CA THR A 322 -15.01 -7.23 -26.15
C THR A 322 -15.45 -5.77 -26.06
N LEU A 323 -15.33 -4.99 -27.13
CA LEU A 323 -15.69 -3.56 -27.12
C LEU A 323 -17.18 -3.36 -26.91
N GLU A 324 -18.02 -4.18 -27.56
CA GLU A 324 -19.47 -4.09 -27.37
C GLU A 324 -19.89 -4.55 -25.98
N ARG A 325 -19.30 -5.64 -25.49
CA ARG A 325 -19.50 -6.12 -24.12
C ARG A 325 -19.12 -5.03 -23.10
N MET A 326 -18.01 -4.33 -23.34
CA MET A 326 -17.54 -3.23 -22.47
C MET A 326 -18.56 -2.08 -22.46
N ARG A 327 -19.07 -1.65 -23.61
CA ARG A 327 -20.12 -0.61 -23.73
C ARG A 327 -21.39 -0.97 -22.96
N ILE A 328 -21.84 -2.22 -23.09
CA ILE A 328 -23.02 -2.72 -22.38
C ILE A 328 -22.76 -2.73 -20.87
N LEU A 329 -21.64 -3.27 -20.46
CA LEU A 329 -21.27 -3.37 -19.03
C LEU A 329 -21.15 -1.97 -18.39
N ARG A 330 -20.50 -1.02 -19.07
CA ARG A 330 -20.36 0.36 -18.56
C ARG A 330 -21.69 1.09 -18.40
N LYS A 331 -22.67 0.83 -19.25
CA LYS A 331 -24.03 1.39 -19.13
C LYS A 331 -24.78 0.83 -17.91
N LYS A 332 -24.55 -0.43 -17.56
CA LYS A 332 -25.21 -1.11 -16.42
C LYS A 332 -24.54 -0.81 -15.09
N ALA A 333 -23.21 -0.80 -15.06
CA ALA A 333 -22.45 -0.68 -13.83
C ALA A 333 -22.47 0.76 -13.26
N PRO A 334 -22.47 0.93 -11.92
CA PRO A 334 -22.33 2.24 -11.31
C PRO A 334 -21.13 3.00 -11.87
N ARG A 335 -21.25 4.34 -12.04
CA ARG A 335 -20.14 5.17 -12.56
C ARG A 335 -18.87 5.09 -11.68
N SER A 336 -19.06 4.89 -10.40
CA SER A 336 -17.96 4.76 -9.41
C SER A 336 -17.27 3.42 -9.45
N LEU A 337 -17.89 2.37 -10.02
CA LEU A 337 -17.30 1.03 -10.08
C LEU A 337 -16.29 0.96 -11.24
N PRO A 338 -14.99 0.77 -10.96
CA PRO A 338 -13.98 0.63 -12.00
C PRO A 338 -14.17 -0.69 -12.77
N ILE A 339 -13.95 -0.61 -14.09
CA ILE A 339 -14.01 -1.76 -14.99
C ILE A 339 -12.71 -1.80 -15.79
N PHE A 340 -12.00 -2.91 -15.70
CA PHE A 340 -10.77 -3.15 -16.42
C PHE A 340 -10.96 -4.16 -17.53
N VAL A 341 -10.08 -4.12 -18.52
CA VAL A 341 -10.01 -5.12 -19.61
C VAL A 341 -8.64 -5.77 -19.56
N ASP A 342 -8.60 -7.10 -19.59
CA ASP A 342 -7.36 -7.89 -19.61
C ASP A 342 -7.33 -8.82 -20.84
N GLY A 343 -6.21 -8.80 -21.54
CA GLY A 343 -5.94 -9.68 -22.69
C GLY A 343 -6.10 -9.03 -24.05
N GLY A 344 -5.06 -9.11 -24.86
CA GLY A 344 -5.03 -8.66 -26.25
C GLY A 344 -5.07 -7.15 -26.47
N VAL A 345 -4.92 -6.35 -25.41
CA VAL A 345 -4.79 -4.89 -25.49
C VAL A 345 -3.38 -4.51 -25.93
N ASN A 346 -3.29 -3.58 -26.87
CA ASN A 346 -2.04 -3.08 -27.45
C ASN A 346 -2.19 -1.60 -27.87
N GLU A 347 -1.15 -1.02 -28.50
CA GLU A 347 -1.12 0.38 -28.93
C GLU A 347 -2.25 0.73 -29.91
N ASP A 348 -2.63 -0.21 -30.78
CA ASP A 348 -3.62 0.03 -31.83
C ASP A 348 -5.05 0.09 -31.31
N ASN A 349 -5.35 -0.63 -30.21
CA ASN A 349 -6.74 -0.80 -29.74
C ASN A 349 -7.04 -0.18 -28.35
N ILE A 350 -6.03 0.25 -27.59
CA ILE A 350 -6.20 0.75 -26.23
C ILE A 350 -7.15 1.95 -26.14
N GLN A 351 -7.09 2.88 -27.11
CA GLN A 351 -7.99 4.03 -27.13
C GLN A 351 -9.45 3.61 -27.31
N GLU A 352 -9.71 2.64 -28.18
CA GLU A 352 -11.05 2.12 -28.39
C GLU A 352 -11.60 1.43 -27.14
N VAL A 353 -10.76 0.69 -26.40
CA VAL A 353 -11.11 0.05 -25.14
C VAL A 353 -11.51 1.08 -24.09
N ILE A 354 -10.73 2.15 -23.95
CA ILE A 354 -11.04 3.24 -23.00
C ILE A 354 -12.31 4.00 -23.44
N HIS A 355 -12.45 4.31 -24.73
CA HIS A 355 -13.67 4.95 -25.27
C HIS A 355 -14.92 4.06 -25.13
N ALA A 356 -14.78 2.74 -25.14
CA ALA A 356 -15.88 1.83 -24.85
C ALA A 356 -16.34 1.88 -23.38
N GLY A 357 -15.59 2.55 -22.49
CA GLY A 357 -15.96 2.81 -21.10
C GLY A 357 -15.13 2.08 -20.07
N ALA A 358 -14.02 1.44 -20.47
CA ALA A 358 -13.06 0.88 -19.51
C ALA A 358 -12.43 1.99 -18.66
N THR A 359 -12.22 1.70 -17.39
CA THR A 359 -11.48 2.56 -16.46
C THR A 359 -9.98 2.45 -16.73
N GLY A 360 -9.53 1.25 -17.10
CA GLY A 360 -8.15 0.94 -17.43
C GLY A 360 -8.02 -0.45 -18.05
N VAL A 361 -6.78 -0.84 -18.32
CA VAL A 361 -6.43 -2.11 -18.97
C VAL A 361 -5.30 -2.82 -18.22
N CYS A 362 -5.36 -4.14 -18.16
CA CYS A 362 -4.26 -4.97 -17.70
C CYS A 362 -3.46 -5.41 -18.94
N MET A 363 -2.16 -5.14 -18.96
CA MET A 363 -1.29 -5.41 -20.11
C MET A 363 -0.09 -6.25 -19.71
N GLY A 364 0.02 -7.45 -20.27
CA GLY A 364 1.12 -8.38 -20.06
C GLY A 364 2.18 -8.30 -21.15
N SER A 365 2.23 -9.31 -22.02
CA SER A 365 3.31 -9.52 -22.99
C SER A 365 3.58 -8.30 -23.89
N ALA A 366 2.56 -7.59 -24.35
CA ALA A 366 2.76 -6.43 -25.19
C ALA A 366 3.65 -5.37 -24.53
N LEU A 367 3.48 -5.15 -23.22
CA LEU A 367 4.24 -4.15 -22.47
C LEU A 367 5.71 -4.53 -22.24
N PHE A 368 6.01 -5.84 -22.18
CA PHE A 368 7.34 -6.35 -21.84
C PHE A 368 8.12 -6.91 -23.04
N GLN A 369 7.59 -6.81 -24.26
CA GLN A 369 8.28 -7.28 -25.47
C GLN A 369 9.47 -6.38 -25.85
N GLU A 370 9.34 -5.07 -25.65
CA GLU A 370 10.43 -4.13 -25.86
C GLU A 370 11.41 -4.14 -24.68
N SER A 371 12.71 -4.02 -24.97
CA SER A 371 13.75 -4.00 -23.95
C SER A 371 13.76 -2.72 -23.10
N ASP A 372 13.06 -1.69 -23.57
CA ASP A 372 12.91 -0.40 -22.91
C ASP A 372 11.43 -0.07 -22.67
N ASP A 373 11.17 0.99 -21.91
CA ASP A 373 9.82 1.40 -21.52
C ASP A 373 9.14 2.35 -22.52
N THR A 374 9.62 2.37 -23.76
CA THR A 374 9.16 3.29 -24.81
C THR A 374 7.67 3.11 -25.08
N LEU A 375 7.20 1.86 -25.09
CA LEU A 375 5.77 1.56 -25.29
C LEU A 375 4.91 2.12 -24.17
N LEU A 376 5.28 1.90 -22.88
CA LEU A 376 4.50 2.41 -21.76
C LEU A 376 4.37 3.95 -21.83
N ASN A 377 5.47 4.64 -22.12
CA ASN A 377 5.47 6.09 -22.26
C ASN A 377 4.55 6.55 -23.41
N ARG A 378 4.63 5.89 -24.59
CA ARG A 378 3.74 6.19 -25.74
C ARG A 378 2.27 5.99 -25.39
N LEU A 379 1.92 4.86 -24.74
CA LEU A 379 0.56 4.56 -24.34
C LEU A 379 0.03 5.57 -23.31
N GLN A 380 0.86 5.97 -22.33
CA GLN A 380 0.48 7.00 -21.38
C GLN A 380 0.24 8.36 -22.04
N GLU A 381 1.02 8.72 -23.06
CA GLU A 381 0.78 9.95 -23.84
C GLU A 381 -0.48 9.86 -24.71
N LEU A 382 -0.76 8.71 -25.34
CA LEU A 382 -1.99 8.48 -26.09
C LEU A 382 -3.25 8.65 -25.24
N LEU A 383 -3.20 8.25 -23.97
CA LEU A 383 -4.33 8.29 -23.04
C LEU A 383 -4.51 9.64 -22.32
N LYS A 384 -3.58 10.59 -22.51
CA LYS A 384 -3.73 11.97 -22.05
C LYS A 384 -4.56 12.86 -22.98
N LYS A 385 -4.70 12.43 -24.22
CA LYS A 385 -5.47 13.12 -25.28
C LYS A 385 -6.95 12.72 -25.23
#